data_25371a82c413f70b5a63434815dc0495
#
_entry.id   25371a82c413f70b5a63434815dc0495
#
_cell.length_a   1.000
_cell.length_b   1.000
_cell.length_c   1.000
_cell.angle_alpha   90.00
_cell.angle_beta   90.00
_cell.angle_gamma   90.00
#
_symmetry.space_group_name_H-M   'P 1'
#
loop_
_entity.id
_entity.type
_entity.pdbx_description
1 polymer ?
#
loop_
_entity_poly.entity_id
_entity_poly.type
_entity_poly.pdbx_seq_one_letter_code
_entity_poly.pdbx_strand_id
1 'polypeptide(L)'
;THSAAAPLLSRFSYPWEALEWITPFILELGKSLSEAEYDHPQEDVWISKEAKVAPTAYIHGPAVIGKGTEVRHCAFIRGSALVGENCVVGNSTELKNVILFDNVQVPHYNYVGDSILGYKSHMGAGSITSNVKSDKSLVTVSVMGEKIPVNRKKMGAVLGDHVEVGCNSVLNPGTVIGRNTNVYPLSSVRGFVPENSIYKRAGEVVEKR
;
A
#
# COMPACT_ATOMS: atom_id res chain seq x y z
N THR A 1 -1.94 -1.51 17.45
CA THR A 1 -1.41 -1.19 16.11
C THR A 1 -2.02 -2.16 15.11
N HIS A 2 -2.42 -1.67 13.96
CA HIS A 2 -3.11 -2.44 12.93
C HIS A 2 -2.15 -2.90 11.80
N SER A 3 -0.94 -3.29 12.15
CA SER A 3 0.03 -3.83 11.19
C SER A 3 1.19 -4.52 11.88
N ALA A 4 1.62 -5.65 11.34
CA ALA A 4 2.86 -6.31 11.72
C ALA A 4 4.11 -5.46 11.42
N ALA A 5 3.99 -4.43 10.57
CA ALA A 5 5.09 -3.51 10.26
C ALA A 5 5.33 -2.42 11.33
N ALA A 6 4.55 -2.37 12.42
CA ALA A 6 4.71 -1.34 13.44
C ALA A 6 6.16 -1.21 13.97
N PRO A 7 6.89 -2.32 14.25
CA PRO A 7 8.29 -2.23 14.69
C PRO A 7 9.23 -1.64 13.64
N LEU A 8 8.95 -1.87 12.35
CA LEU A 8 9.71 -1.28 11.26
C LEU A 8 9.43 0.22 11.16
N LEU A 9 8.16 0.60 11.07
CA LEU A 9 7.73 1.98 10.85
C LEU A 9 8.15 2.92 12.00
N SER A 10 8.20 2.42 13.24
CA SER A 10 8.62 3.21 14.40
C SER A 10 10.10 3.62 14.40
N ARG A 11 10.92 3.06 13.49
CA ARG A 11 12.34 3.40 13.36
C ARG A 11 12.58 4.70 12.60
N PHE A 12 11.57 5.24 11.93
CA PHE A 12 11.72 6.33 10.96
C PHE A 12 10.87 7.54 11.31
N SER A 13 11.33 8.71 10.88
CA SER A 13 10.58 9.96 11.01
C SER A 13 9.44 10.05 9.99
N TYR A 14 9.68 9.52 8.80
CA TYR A 14 8.70 9.49 7.71
C TYR A 14 8.41 8.06 7.27
N PRO A 15 7.14 7.69 7.03
CA PRO A 15 6.78 6.32 6.69
C PRO A 15 7.44 5.81 5.39
N TRP A 16 7.69 6.67 4.41
CA TRP A 16 8.33 6.26 3.16
C TRP A 16 9.79 5.83 3.30
N GLU A 17 10.46 6.18 4.39
CA GLU A 17 11.83 5.73 4.68
C GLU A 17 11.87 4.21 4.90
N ALA A 18 10.76 3.62 5.34
CA ALA A 18 10.63 2.18 5.51
C ALA A 18 10.63 1.39 4.20
N LEU A 19 10.39 2.03 3.05
CA LEU A 19 10.26 1.34 1.75
C LEU A 19 11.52 0.55 1.33
N GLU A 20 12.70 0.95 1.78
CA GLU A 20 13.95 0.20 1.54
C GLU A 20 14.09 -1.03 2.41
N TRP A 21 13.36 -1.04 3.51
CA TRP A 21 13.51 -2.04 4.55
C TRP A 21 12.40 -3.10 4.51
N ILE A 22 11.45 -2.99 3.59
CA ILE A 22 10.33 -3.94 3.49
C ILE A 22 10.85 -5.36 3.25
N THR A 23 11.73 -5.55 2.25
CA THR A 23 12.32 -6.86 1.93
C THR A 23 13.01 -7.50 3.14
N PRO A 24 14.06 -6.89 3.73
CA PRO A 24 14.74 -7.50 4.87
C PRO A 24 13.82 -7.71 6.07
N PHE A 25 12.86 -6.81 6.29
CA PHE A 25 11.90 -6.95 7.38
C PHE A 25 10.97 -8.17 7.16
N ILE A 26 10.46 -8.39 5.95
CA ILE A 26 9.61 -9.55 5.64
C ILE A 26 10.39 -10.85 5.84
N LEU A 27 11.65 -10.92 5.41
CA LEU A 27 12.49 -12.09 5.57
C LEU A 27 12.77 -12.40 7.06
N GLU A 28 12.95 -11.39 7.88
CA GLU A 28 13.11 -11.55 9.33
C GLU A 28 11.80 -11.97 9.99
N LEU A 29 10.71 -11.27 9.69
CA LEU A 29 9.37 -11.56 10.20
C LEU A 29 8.96 -12.99 9.86
N GLY A 30 9.11 -13.39 8.58
CA GLY A 30 8.71 -14.70 8.10
C GLY A 30 9.33 -15.84 8.87
N LYS A 31 10.62 -15.73 9.21
CA LYS A 31 11.33 -16.74 10.03
C LYS A 31 10.78 -16.88 11.45
N SER A 32 10.09 -15.87 11.94
CA SER A 32 9.47 -15.87 13.28
C SER A 32 8.02 -16.34 13.29
N LEU A 33 7.40 -16.50 12.11
CA LEU A 33 6.01 -16.94 11.99
C LEU A 33 5.89 -18.44 12.32
N SER A 34 4.83 -18.78 13.05
CA SER A 34 4.58 -20.16 13.47
C SER A 34 4.06 -21.02 12.31
N GLU A 35 4.67 -22.19 12.10
CA GLU A 35 4.16 -23.19 11.14
C GLU A 35 2.75 -23.72 11.51
N ALA A 36 2.31 -23.54 12.74
CA ALA A 36 0.95 -23.86 13.14
C ALA A 36 -0.09 -22.89 12.52
N GLU A 37 0.31 -21.66 12.23
CA GLU A 37 -0.57 -20.59 11.73
C GLU A 37 -0.30 -20.22 10.27
N TYR A 38 0.91 -20.48 9.77
CA TYR A 38 1.32 -20.10 8.40
C TYR A 38 1.82 -21.30 7.61
N ASP A 39 1.40 -21.37 6.36
CA ASP A 39 1.99 -22.23 5.34
C ASP A 39 3.15 -21.51 4.67
N HIS A 40 4.16 -22.29 4.25
CA HIS A 40 5.32 -21.81 3.52
C HIS A 40 5.42 -22.51 2.16
N PRO A 41 4.54 -22.16 1.18
CA PRO A 41 4.36 -22.93 -0.05
C PRO A 41 5.55 -22.83 -1.01
N GLN A 42 6.38 -21.80 -0.87
CA GLN A 42 7.61 -21.61 -1.65
C GLN A 42 8.57 -20.68 -0.90
N GLU A 43 9.80 -20.57 -1.39
CA GLU A 43 10.85 -19.74 -0.80
C GLU A 43 10.36 -18.30 -0.54
N ASP A 44 10.59 -17.81 0.68
CA ASP A 44 10.25 -16.46 1.15
C ASP A 44 8.76 -16.07 1.04
N VAL A 45 7.84 -17.04 1.01
CA VAL A 45 6.40 -16.78 1.02
C VAL A 45 5.74 -17.45 2.22
N TRP A 46 5.09 -16.65 3.05
CA TRP A 46 4.32 -17.08 4.22
C TRP A 46 2.87 -16.67 4.07
N ILE A 47 1.96 -17.63 4.10
CA ILE A 47 0.53 -17.42 3.91
C ILE A 47 -0.19 -17.95 5.14
N SER A 48 -0.96 -17.11 5.83
CA SER A 48 -1.79 -17.58 6.94
C SER A 48 -2.75 -18.69 6.47
N LYS A 49 -2.88 -19.75 7.26
CA LYS A 49 -3.84 -20.85 7.00
C LYS A 49 -5.29 -20.40 6.98
N GLU A 50 -5.59 -19.24 7.56
CA GLU A 50 -6.91 -18.60 7.50
C GLU A 50 -7.08 -17.67 6.31
N ALA A 51 -6.04 -17.45 5.50
CA ALA A 51 -6.14 -16.66 4.27
C ALA A 51 -6.78 -17.49 3.14
N LYS A 52 -7.48 -16.82 2.25
CA LYS A 52 -8.11 -17.44 1.07
C LYS A 52 -7.37 -16.97 -0.18
N VAL A 53 -6.63 -17.86 -0.82
CA VAL A 53 -5.88 -17.55 -2.04
C VAL A 53 -6.50 -18.28 -3.22
N ALA A 54 -6.92 -17.52 -4.24
CA ALA A 54 -7.45 -18.11 -5.46
C ALA A 54 -6.34 -18.88 -6.21
N PRO A 55 -6.62 -20.05 -6.79
CA PRO A 55 -5.61 -20.88 -7.45
C PRO A 55 -4.98 -20.22 -8.69
N THR A 56 -5.57 -19.15 -9.17
CA THR A 56 -5.10 -18.34 -10.31
C THR A 56 -4.32 -17.10 -9.90
N ALA A 57 -4.19 -16.83 -8.59
CA ALA A 57 -3.31 -15.80 -8.10
C ALA A 57 -1.86 -16.25 -8.20
N TYR A 58 -0.96 -15.31 -8.51
CA TYR A 58 0.47 -15.56 -8.49
C TYR A 58 1.14 -14.74 -7.39
N ILE A 59 1.80 -15.42 -6.47
CA ILE A 59 2.51 -14.79 -5.35
C ILE A 59 3.98 -15.12 -5.48
N HIS A 60 4.83 -14.11 -5.61
CA HIS A 60 6.28 -14.22 -5.59
C HIS A 60 6.84 -13.63 -4.30
N GLY A 61 7.84 -14.26 -3.72
CA GLY A 61 8.49 -13.80 -2.49
C GLY A 61 9.42 -12.59 -2.67
N PRO A 62 9.85 -11.95 -1.57
CA PRO A 62 9.35 -12.20 -0.23
C PRO A 62 7.95 -11.64 0.01
N ALA A 63 7.08 -12.41 0.63
CA ALA A 63 5.71 -11.99 0.90
C ALA A 63 5.16 -12.63 2.19
N VAL A 64 4.40 -11.84 2.94
CA VAL A 64 3.57 -12.33 4.06
C VAL A 64 2.13 -11.95 3.77
N ILE A 65 1.23 -12.95 3.84
CA ILE A 65 -0.22 -12.76 3.70
C ILE A 65 -0.88 -13.06 5.05
N GLY A 66 -1.47 -12.05 5.64
CA GLY A 66 -2.05 -12.10 6.98
C GLY A 66 -3.37 -12.88 7.05
N LYS A 67 -3.77 -13.18 8.28
CA LYS A 67 -4.98 -13.92 8.65
C LYS A 67 -6.24 -13.29 8.02
N GLY A 68 -7.16 -14.14 7.55
CA GLY A 68 -8.44 -13.71 7.00
C GLY A 68 -8.36 -12.91 5.69
N THR A 69 -7.16 -12.70 5.15
CA THR A 69 -6.97 -11.99 3.89
C THR A 69 -7.41 -12.81 2.70
N GLU A 70 -8.07 -12.15 1.76
CA GLU A 70 -8.53 -12.74 0.50
C GLU A 70 -7.66 -12.24 -0.66
N VAL A 71 -6.95 -13.17 -1.32
CA VAL A 71 -6.21 -12.93 -2.58
C VAL A 71 -7.01 -13.54 -3.71
N ARG A 72 -7.57 -12.69 -4.56
CA ARG A 72 -8.57 -13.07 -5.56
C ARG A 72 -7.94 -13.52 -6.89
N HIS A 73 -8.80 -13.94 -7.78
CA HIS A 73 -8.47 -14.41 -9.13
C HIS A 73 -7.54 -13.43 -9.87
N CYS A 74 -6.45 -13.98 -10.47
CA CYS A 74 -5.45 -13.22 -11.22
C CYS A 74 -4.74 -12.08 -10.46
N ALA A 75 -4.79 -12.05 -9.13
CA ALA A 75 -3.93 -11.13 -8.38
C ALA A 75 -2.46 -11.48 -8.61
N PHE A 76 -1.62 -10.43 -8.75
CA PHE A 76 -0.18 -10.59 -8.96
C PHE A 76 0.62 -9.91 -7.83
N ILE A 77 1.13 -10.68 -6.90
CA ILE A 77 2.00 -10.20 -5.82
C ILE A 77 3.45 -10.44 -6.25
N ARG A 78 4.18 -9.36 -6.57
CA ARG A 78 5.53 -9.41 -7.17
C ARG A 78 6.66 -9.48 -6.14
N GLY A 79 6.35 -9.59 -4.88
CA GLY A 79 7.34 -9.62 -3.81
C GLY A 79 7.55 -8.29 -3.10
N SER A 80 8.28 -8.37 -2.00
CA SER A 80 8.40 -7.31 -1.01
C SER A 80 7.01 -6.83 -0.55
N ALA A 81 6.09 -7.78 -0.32
CA ALA A 81 4.71 -7.47 0.03
C ALA A 81 4.36 -7.98 1.43
N LEU A 82 4.13 -7.05 2.35
CA LEU A 82 3.55 -7.33 3.65
C LEU A 82 2.07 -6.95 3.61
N VAL A 83 1.21 -7.97 3.56
CA VAL A 83 -0.24 -7.81 3.55
C VAL A 83 -0.79 -8.17 4.92
N GLY A 84 -1.44 -7.23 5.57
CA GLY A 84 -2.02 -7.37 6.90
C GLY A 84 -3.18 -8.35 6.98
N GLU A 85 -3.90 -8.32 8.08
CA GLU A 85 -5.05 -9.19 8.32
C GLU A 85 -6.33 -8.64 7.67
N ASN A 86 -7.24 -9.54 7.27
CA ASN A 86 -8.56 -9.22 6.71
C ASN A 86 -8.51 -8.26 5.51
N CYS A 87 -7.43 -8.28 4.76
CA CYS A 87 -7.27 -7.49 3.55
C CYS A 87 -7.97 -8.13 2.34
N VAL A 88 -8.21 -7.32 1.32
CA VAL A 88 -8.64 -7.82 0.01
C VAL A 88 -7.64 -7.38 -1.04
N VAL A 89 -6.92 -8.35 -1.62
CA VAL A 89 -6.12 -8.17 -2.83
C VAL A 89 -6.91 -8.75 -3.99
N GLY A 90 -7.56 -7.88 -4.74
CA GLY A 90 -8.63 -8.27 -5.64
C GLY A 90 -8.20 -8.74 -7.02
N ASN A 91 -9.20 -8.90 -7.88
CA ASN A 91 -8.98 -9.37 -9.24
C ASN A 91 -8.01 -8.49 -10.00
N SER A 92 -6.99 -9.11 -10.58
CA SER A 92 -5.97 -8.45 -11.43
C SER A 92 -5.29 -7.26 -10.75
N THR A 93 -5.21 -7.28 -9.42
CA THR A 93 -4.47 -6.29 -8.64
C THR A 93 -3.00 -6.70 -8.58
N GLU A 94 -2.12 -5.75 -8.86
CA GLU A 94 -0.68 -5.96 -8.75
C GLU A 94 -0.11 -5.25 -7.51
N LEU A 95 0.66 -5.98 -6.69
CA LEU A 95 1.38 -5.45 -5.54
C LEU A 95 2.89 -5.61 -5.72
N LYS A 96 3.66 -4.56 -5.40
CA LYS A 96 5.11 -4.58 -5.47
C LYS A 96 5.74 -3.61 -4.47
N ASN A 97 6.53 -4.12 -3.54
CA ASN A 97 7.20 -3.34 -2.49
C ASN A 97 6.21 -2.50 -1.67
N VAL A 98 5.35 -3.18 -0.91
CA VAL A 98 4.21 -2.57 -0.22
C VAL A 98 4.05 -3.06 1.21
N ILE A 99 3.49 -2.19 2.04
CA ILE A 99 2.89 -2.54 3.33
C ILE A 99 1.40 -2.19 3.25
N LEU A 100 0.54 -3.20 3.33
CA LEU A 100 -0.90 -3.03 3.54
C LEU A 100 -1.19 -3.30 5.02
N PHE A 101 -1.78 -2.34 5.71
CA PHE A 101 -2.24 -2.53 7.08
C PHE A 101 -3.47 -3.43 7.09
N ASP A 102 -3.95 -3.78 8.27
CA ASP A 102 -5.13 -4.63 8.40
C ASP A 102 -6.37 -3.98 7.79
N ASN A 103 -7.24 -4.81 7.22
CA ASN A 103 -8.49 -4.41 6.57
C ASN A 103 -8.34 -3.49 5.34
N VAL A 104 -7.15 -3.41 4.75
CA VAL A 104 -6.96 -2.67 3.49
C VAL A 104 -7.62 -3.39 2.33
N GLN A 105 -8.25 -2.63 1.45
CA GLN A 105 -8.91 -3.18 0.26
C GLN A 105 -8.35 -2.54 -1.03
N VAL A 106 -7.81 -3.40 -1.89
CA VAL A 106 -7.38 -3.08 -3.26
C VAL A 106 -8.04 -4.08 -4.21
N PRO A 107 -9.38 -3.96 -4.38
CA PRO A 107 -10.20 -5.09 -4.80
C PRO A 107 -10.27 -5.34 -6.31
N HIS A 108 -9.92 -4.38 -7.18
CA HIS A 108 -10.17 -4.49 -8.61
C HIS A 108 -9.18 -3.70 -9.46
N TYR A 109 -8.34 -4.40 -10.24
CA TYR A 109 -7.45 -3.79 -11.24
C TYR A 109 -6.59 -2.65 -10.70
N ASN A 110 -6.13 -2.79 -9.47
CA ASN A 110 -5.27 -1.80 -8.85
C ASN A 110 -3.80 -2.10 -9.15
N TYR A 111 -2.99 -1.06 -9.28
CA TYR A 111 -1.55 -1.17 -9.16
C TYR A 111 -1.09 -0.45 -7.89
N VAL A 112 -0.44 -1.17 -6.99
CA VAL A 112 0.12 -0.62 -5.76
C VAL A 112 1.61 -0.94 -5.71
N GLY A 113 2.42 0.07 -5.95
CA GLY A 113 3.87 -0.08 -5.99
C GLY A 113 4.59 0.94 -5.13
N ASP A 114 5.60 0.50 -4.38
CA ASP A 114 6.44 1.32 -3.50
C ASP A 114 5.57 2.22 -2.59
N SER A 115 4.62 1.61 -1.87
CA SER A 115 3.54 2.32 -1.18
C SER A 115 3.22 1.71 0.17
N ILE A 116 2.63 2.52 1.06
CA ILE A 116 2.15 2.12 2.37
C ILE A 116 0.70 2.54 2.50
N LEU A 117 -0.19 1.58 2.75
CA LEU A 117 -1.63 1.82 2.87
C LEU A 117 -2.06 1.57 4.33
N GLY A 118 -2.59 2.60 4.97
CA GLY A 118 -3.03 2.59 6.36
C GLY A 118 -4.29 1.76 6.60
N TYR A 119 -4.61 1.55 7.86
CA TYR A 119 -5.71 0.72 8.33
C TYR A 119 -7.06 1.10 7.71
N LYS A 120 -7.77 0.09 7.19
CA LYS A 120 -9.05 0.28 6.51
C LYS A 120 -9.03 1.26 5.33
N SER A 121 -7.88 1.52 4.73
CA SER A 121 -7.88 2.28 3.48
C SER A 121 -8.37 1.43 2.31
N HIS A 122 -8.99 2.10 1.36
CA HIS A 122 -9.59 1.46 0.19
C HIS A 122 -9.20 2.20 -1.09
N MET A 123 -8.85 1.44 -2.11
CA MET A 123 -8.60 1.96 -3.45
C MET A 123 -9.68 1.46 -4.41
N GLY A 124 -10.49 2.36 -4.92
CA GLY A 124 -11.54 2.06 -5.90
C GLY A 124 -10.99 1.42 -7.18
N ALA A 125 -11.85 0.77 -7.94
CA ALA A 125 -11.49 0.03 -9.13
C ALA A 125 -10.65 0.85 -10.12
N GLY A 126 -9.55 0.27 -10.62
CA GLY A 126 -8.65 0.92 -11.58
C GLY A 126 -7.80 2.05 -11.01
N SER A 127 -7.91 2.38 -9.72
CA SER A 127 -7.01 3.38 -9.13
C SER A 127 -5.60 2.81 -8.94
N ILE A 128 -4.59 3.65 -9.11
CA ILE A 128 -3.18 3.23 -9.11
C ILE A 128 -2.27 4.18 -8.34
N THR A 129 -1.17 3.63 -7.80
CA THR A 129 -0.05 4.42 -7.28
C THR A 129 1.05 4.49 -8.34
N SER A 130 1.14 5.60 -9.08
CA SER A 130 2.28 5.82 -9.97
C SER A 130 3.53 6.05 -9.13
N ASN A 131 4.57 5.24 -9.32
CA ASN A 131 5.73 5.23 -8.41
C ASN A 131 7.02 5.79 -9.02
N VAL A 132 7.00 6.18 -10.31
CA VAL A 132 8.16 6.76 -11.01
C VAL A 132 7.76 8.05 -11.70
N LYS A 133 8.55 9.10 -11.49
CA LYS A 133 8.38 10.37 -12.22
C LYS A 133 8.78 10.20 -13.68
N SER A 134 8.10 10.89 -14.59
CA SER A 134 8.37 10.81 -16.04
C SER A 134 9.79 11.28 -16.41
N ASP A 135 10.33 12.26 -15.67
CA ASP A 135 11.70 12.76 -15.82
C ASP A 135 12.76 11.88 -15.14
N LYS A 136 12.33 10.78 -14.47
CA LYS A 136 13.17 9.84 -13.72
C LYS A 136 14.04 10.47 -12.61
N SER A 137 13.71 11.70 -12.21
CA SER A 137 14.34 12.37 -11.06
C SER A 137 13.94 11.73 -9.74
N LEU A 138 14.64 12.08 -8.67
CA LEU A 138 14.28 11.63 -7.31
C LEU A 138 12.90 12.15 -6.92
N VAL A 139 12.15 11.30 -6.21
CA VAL A 139 10.83 11.67 -5.70
C VAL A 139 10.98 12.64 -4.53
N THR A 140 10.07 13.58 -4.46
CA THR A 140 9.91 14.50 -3.32
C THR A 140 8.46 14.49 -2.87
N VAL A 141 8.22 14.59 -1.57
CA VAL A 141 6.90 14.83 -1.00
C VAL A 141 6.74 16.34 -0.82
N SER A 142 5.69 16.92 -1.39
CA SER A 142 5.39 18.35 -1.23
C SER A 142 4.34 18.55 -0.15
N VAL A 143 4.69 19.26 0.93
CA VAL A 143 3.81 19.58 2.05
C VAL A 143 3.80 21.12 2.23
N MET A 144 2.66 21.75 2.05
CA MET A 144 2.49 23.22 2.24
C MET A 144 3.55 24.06 1.52
N GLY A 145 3.97 23.65 0.33
CA GLY A 145 5.00 24.35 -0.47
C GLY A 145 6.44 23.91 -0.19
N GLU A 146 6.71 23.22 0.89
CA GLU A 146 8.00 22.62 1.17
C GLU A 146 8.18 21.29 0.45
N LYS A 147 9.40 21.01 -0.01
CA LYS A 147 9.76 19.74 -0.66
C LYS A 147 10.63 18.92 0.25
N ILE A 148 10.09 17.82 0.74
CA ILE A 148 10.81 16.84 1.55
C ILE A 148 11.42 15.79 0.61
N PRO A 149 12.75 15.63 0.56
CA PRO A 149 13.37 14.65 -0.31
C PRO A 149 13.08 13.23 0.17
N VAL A 150 12.73 12.35 -0.75
CA VAL A 150 12.55 10.91 -0.48
C VAL A 150 13.87 10.14 -0.70
N ASN A 151 14.79 10.74 -1.45
CA ASN A 151 16.09 10.16 -1.83
C ASN A 151 15.98 8.85 -2.64
N ARG A 152 14.82 8.61 -3.26
CA ARG A 152 14.54 7.42 -4.09
C ARG A 152 13.97 7.83 -5.44
N LYS A 153 14.24 7.01 -6.46
CA LYS A 153 13.60 7.15 -7.78
C LYS A 153 12.17 6.58 -7.80
N LYS A 154 11.84 5.72 -6.82
CA LYS A 154 10.54 5.06 -6.75
C LYS A 154 9.90 5.29 -5.39
N MET A 155 8.73 5.88 -5.41
CA MET A 155 7.79 5.98 -4.31
C MET A 155 6.41 6.25 -4.93
N GLY A 156 5.44 5.41 -4.62
CA GLY A 156 4.04 5.60 -4.99
C GLY A 156 3.34 6.55 -4.03
N ALA A 157 2.57 6.00 -3.11
CA ALA A 157 1.79 6.79 -2.17
C ALA A 157 1.86 6.25 -0.74
N VAL A 158 1.58 7.14 0.22
CA VAL A 158 1.28 6.79 1.60
C VAL A 158 -0.16 7.23 1.89
N LEU A 159 -1.01 6.28 2.26
CA LEU A 159 -2.37 6.53 2.69
C LEU A 159 -2.47 6.40 4.21
N GLY A 160 -3.08 7.37 4.85
CA GLY A 160 -3.47 7.27 6.26
C GLY A 160 -4.63 6.30 6.47
N ASP A 161 -5.00 6.08 7.73
CA ASP A 161 -6.11 5.20 8.07
C ASP A 161 -7.45 5.75 7.52
N HIS A 162 -8.34 4.84 7.10
CA HIS A 162 -9.69 5.18 6.59
C HIS A 162 -9.69 6.12 5.37
N VAL A 163 -8.65 6.07 4.53
CA VAL A 163 -8.63 6.81 3.27
C VAL A 163 -9.42 6.05 2.21
N GLU A 164 -10.28 6.77 1.50
CA GLU A 164 -11.08 6.24 0.38
C GLU A 164 -10.64 6.89 -0.93
N VAL A 165 -10.09 6.10 -1.84
CA VAL A 165 -9.68 6.57 -3.17
C VAL A 165 -10.70 6.17 -4.21
N GLY A 166 -11.29 7.14 -4.89
CA GLY A 166 -12.29 6.92 -5.94
C GLY A 166 -11.73 6.20 -7.18
N CYS A 167 -12.60 5.51 -7.90
CA CYS A 167 -12.23 4.71 -9.07
C CYS A 167 -11.44 5.50 -10.12
N ASN A 168 -10.54 4.78 -10.82
CA ASN A 168 -9.69 5.32 -11.89
C ASN A 168 -8.88 6.58 -11.51
N SER A 169 -8.56 6.73 -10.23
CA SER A 169 -7.69 7.80 -9.76
C SER A 169 -6.22 7.41 -9.83
N VAL A 170 -5.38 8.39 -10.11
CA VAL A 170 -3.92 8.22 -10.13
C VAL A 170 -3.31 8.98 -8.97
N LEU A 171 -2.65 8.25 -8.07
CA LEU A 171 -1.83 8.83 -7.03
C LEU A 171 -0.41 8.97 -7.57
N ASN A 172 0.00 10.20 -7.86
CA ASN A 172 1.31 10.47 -8.48
C ASN A 172 2.47 10.21 -7.49
N PRO A 173 3.70 10.01 -7.97
CA PRO A 173 4.85 9.72 -7.12
C PRO A 173 5.02 10.74 -5.98
N GLY A 174 5.12 10.23 -4.75
CA GLY A 174 5.26 11.07 -3.56
C GLY A 174 3.92 11.63 -3.02
N THR A 175 2.79 11.06 -3.42
CA THR A 175 1.48 11.43 -2.84
C THR A 175 1.38 10.91 -1.40
N VAL A 176 0.95 11.77 -0.49
CA VAL A 176 0.64 11.44 0.91
C VAL A 176 -0.76 11.93 1.22
N ILE A 177 -1.63 11.05 1.67
CA ILE A 177 -3.03 11.37 2.00
C ILE A 177 -3.27 11.14 3.49
N GLY A 178 -3.70 12.18 4.19
CA GLY A 178 -4.02 12.15 5.61
C GLY A 178 -5.24 11.27 5.93
N ARG A 179 -5.39 10.90 7.19
CA ARG A 179 -6.46 10.01 7.69
C ARG A 179 -7.86 10.51 7.36
N ASN A 180 -8.82 9.59 7.23
CA ASN A 180 -10.24 9.89 7.02
C ASN A 180 -10.54 10.76 5.77
N THR A 181 -9.66 10.74 4.77
CA THR A 181 -9.78 11.57 3.57
C THR A 181 -10.38 10.79 2.41
N ASN A 182 -11.27 11.42 1.68
CA ASN A 182 -11.87 10.88 0.45
C ASN A 182 -11.29 11.57 -0.78
N VAL A 183 -10.94 10.79 -1.77
CA VAL A 183 -10.54 11.27 -3.11
C VAL A 183 -11.65 10.94 -4.11
N TYR A 184 -12.14 11.94 -4.83
CA TYR A 184 -13.17 11.71 -5.84
C TYR A 184 -12.65 10.88 -7.01
N PRO A 185 -13.51 10.13 -7.70
CA PRO A 185 -13.14 9.37 -8.88
C PRO A 185 -12.48 10.23 -9.96
N LEU A 186 -11.67 9.58 -10.81
CA LEU A 186 -10.98 10.21 -11.95
C LEU A 186 -10.01 11.34 -11.53
N SER A 187 -9.50 11.28 -10.30
CA SER A 187 -8.59 12.30 -9.77
C SER A 187 -7.13 12.00 -10.10
N SER A 188 -6.36 13.05 -10.41
CA SER A 188 -4.90 13.02 -10.44
C SER A 188 -4.36 13.75 -9.22
N VAL A 189 -3.95 12.96 -8.20
CA VAL A 189 -3.53 13.50 -6.90
C VAL A 189 -2.01 13.67 -6.86
N ARG A 190 -1.52 14.80 -6.34
CA ARG A 190 -0.09 15.08 -6.14
C ARG A 190 0.17 15.73 -4.78
N GLY A 191 1.29 15.36 -4.18
CA GLY A 191 1.75 15.95 -2.92
C GLY A 191 0.92 15.51 -1.71
N PHE A 192 0.82 16.39 -0.74
CA PHE A 192 0.12 16.12 0.51
C PHE A 192 -1.34 16.56 0.44
N VAL A 193 -2.24 15.69 0.87
CA VAL A 193 -3.67 15.98 1.09
C VAL A 193 -3.92 15.89 2.60
N PRO A 194 -4.46 16.95 3.25
CA PRO A 194 -4.72 16.94 4.69
C PRO A 194 -5.68 15.83 5.12
N GLU A 195 -5.61 15.48 6.39
CA GLU A 195 -6.59 14.57 7.00
C GLU A 195 -7.98 15.20 7.06
N ASN A 196 -9.01 14.36 7.23
CA ASN A 196 -10.41 14.77 7.34
C ASN A 196 -10.87 15.64 6.17
N SER A 197 -10.41 15.33 4.96
CA SER A 197 -10.63 16.14 3.76
C SER A 197 -11.37 15.38 2.66
N ILE A 198 -11.91 16.13 1.71
CA ILE A 198 -12.39 15.63 0.43
C ILE A 198 -11.57 16.29 -0.67
N TYR A 199 -10.79 15.48 -1.38
CA TYR A 199 -10.08 15.91 -2.60
C TYR A 199 -11.03 15.75 -3.79
N LYS A 200 -11.54 16.86 -4.30
CA LYS A 200 -12.47 16.82 -5.45
C LYS A 200 -11.74 16.88 -6.78
N ARG A 201 -10.71 17.72 -6.87
CA ARG A 201 -9.81 17.90 -8.02
C ARG A 201 -8.57 18.71 -7.60
N ALA A 202 -7.60 18.83 -8.51
CA ALA A 202 -6.41 19.64 -8.25
C ALA A 202 -6.82 21.10 -7.88
N GLY A 203 -6.31 21.56 -6.74
CA GLY A 203 -6.61 22.88 -6.19
C GLY A 203 -7.96 23.00 -5.47
N GLU A 204 -8.76 21.93 -5.39
CA GLU A 204 -10.03 21.93 -4.65
C GLU A 204 -10.05 20.80 -3.61
N VAL A 205 -9.55 21.12 -2.42
CA VAL A 205 -9.62 20.24 -1.25
C VAL A 205 -10.47 20.94 -0.19
N VAL A 206 -11.46 20.25 0.33
CA VAL A 206 -12.38 20.81 1.33
C VAL A 206 -12.39 19.91 2.58
N GLU A 207 -12.67 20.52 3.73
CA GLU A 207 -12.82 19.78 4.98
C GLU A 207 -14.06 18.88 4.91
N LYS A 208 -13.92 17.67 5.45
CA LYS A 208 -15.01 16.71 5.54
C LYS A 208 -15.89 17.08 6.74
N ARG A 209 -17.19 17.28 6.52
CA ARG A 209 -18.18 17.63 7.54
C ARG A 209 -18.75 16.37 8.22
#